data_e1368bbfe5e64a304698f2a32e2529fb
#
_entry.id   e1368bbfe5e64a304698f2a32e2529fb
#
_cell.length_a   1.000
_cell.length_b   1.000
_cell.length_c   1.000
_cell.angle_alpha   90.00
_cell.angle_beta   90.00
_cell.angle_gamma   90.00
#
_symmetry.space_group_name_H-M   'P 1'
#
loop_
_entity.id
_entity.type
_entity.pdbx_description
1 polymer ?
#
loop_
_entity_poly.entity_id
_entity_poly.type
_entity_poly.pdbx_seq_one_letter_code
_entity_poly.pdbx_strand_id
1 'polypeptide(L)'
;FELSFSNTKLKREILLQNRFPGEMLIPSANAKFGVISDIDDTILHTGVVSSLKWKVIINTMFKRATKRSQLEGASDFYTKLHLGKSGDEANPIFYVSHSPWNLYRYLELFLKTNNFPKGPVLLRSMASFKMRKKSDEKPQKQKEISNLLMSYPNLPFILIGDSGEKDGDIYQEISTLFPGRIKAIYLRSVNHSKRMARIENLFADFKDIPFLMVNKTEEAIQHAKKNGFI
;
A
#
# COMPACT_ATOMS: atom_id res chain seq x y z
N PHE A 1 15.51 14.36 10.30
CA PHE A 1 15.85 13.97 11.67
C PHE A 1 16.89 12.88 11.69
N GLU A 2 17.55 12.70 12.82
CA GLU A 2 18.55 11.66 13.03
C GLU A 2 18.07 10.67 14.08
N LEU A 3 18.36 9.39 13.86
CA LEU A 3 18.13 8.32 14.82
C LEU A 3 19.46 7.92 15.45
N SER A 4 19.49 7.70 16.76
CA SER A 4 20.67 7.21 17.46
C SER A 4 20.32 6.05 18.38
N PHE A 5 21.29 5.17 18.63
CA PHE A 5 21.15 4.11 19.63
C PHE A 5 21.62 4.61 21.01
N SER A 6 20.89 4.24 22.05
CA SER A 6 21.36 4.40 23.42
C SER A 6 22.29 3.26 23.79
N ASN A 7 23.53 3.58 24.23
CA ASN A 7 24.55 2.61 24.59
C ASN A 7 24.35 1.95 25.96
N THR A 8 23.30 2.29 26.70
CA THR A 8 23.10 1.85 28.09
C THR A 8 22.93 0.35 28.28
N LYS A 9 22.73 -0.42 27.19
CA LYS A 9 22.57 -1.88 27.24
C LYS A 9 23.54 -2.67 26.35
N LEU A 10 24.47 -2.03 25.65
CA LEU A 10 25.39 -2.68 24.75
C LEU A 10 26.74 -2.84 25.42
N LYS A 11 27.21 -4.07 25.57
CA LYS A 11 28.55 -4.42 26.12
C LYS A 11 29.72 -4.09 25.17
N ARG A 12 29.48 -3.50 24.02
CA ARG A 12 30.48 -3.08 23.04
C ARG A 12 30.38 -1.59 22.86
N GLU A 13 31.50 -0.87 22.97
CA GLU A 13 31.62 0.48 22.49
C GLU A 13 31.31 0.48 20.99
N ILE A 14 30.18 1.07 20.61
CA ILE A 14 29.94 1.42 19.22
C ILE A 14 30.79 2.66 18.96
N LEU A 15 32.04 2.44 18.63
CA LEU A 15 32.94 3.42 18.08
C LEU A 15 32.36 3.84 16.74
N LEU A 16 32.11 5.13 16.56
CA LEU A 16 31.65 5.80 15.35
C LEU A 16 30.11 5.92 15.21
N GLN A 17 29.72 7.16 15.25
CA GLN A 17 28.45 7.74 14.74
C GLN A 17 27.26 6.79 14.69
N ASN A 18 26.69 6.48 15.84
CA ASN A 18 25.41 5.76 15.94
C ASN A 18 24.21 6.65 15.51
N ARG A 19 24.43 7.55 14.56
CA ARG A 19 23.44 8.45 14.00
C ARG A 19 23.06 7.98 12.60
N PHE A 20 21.77 7.84 12.37
CA PHE A 20 21.23 7.40 11.11
C PHE A 20 20.25 8.46 10.58
N PRO A 21 20.33 8.83 9.30
CA PRO A 21 19.34 9.74 8.73
C PRO A 21 17.96 9.07 8.80
N GLY A 22 16.98 9.80 9.29
CA GLY A 22 15.58 9.40 9.30
C GLY A 22 14.76 10.35 8.42
N GLU A 23 13.75 9.83 7.78
CA GLU A 23 12.81 10.59 6.98
C GLU A 23 11.44 10.60 7.66
N MET A 24 10.73 11.72 7.59
CA MET A 24 9.37 11.86 8.07
C MET A 24 8.49 12.34 6.92
N LEU A 25 7.39 11.64 6.69
CA LEU A 25 6.36 12.11 5.77
C LEU A 25 5.48 13.12 6.48
N ILE A 26 5.47 14.36 5.99
CA ILE A 26 4.53 15.41 6.39
C ILE A 26 3.65 15.65 5.16
N PRO A 27 2.33 15.39 5.24
CA PRO A 27 1.43 15.68 4.14
C PRO A 27 1.47 17.16 3.74
N SER A 28 1.38 17.43 2.45
CA SER A 28 1.26 18.78 1.93
C SER A 28 -0.01 19.45 2.47
N ALA A 29 0.02 20.75 2.69
CA ALA A 29 -1.18 21.53 2.99
C ALA A 29 -2.22 21.49 1.83
N ASN A 30 -1.76 21.22 0.61
CA ASN A 30 -2.61 21.08 -0.59
C ASN A 30 -3.20 19.67 -0.73
N ALA A 31 -2.74 18.69 0.06
CA ALA A 31 -3.20 17.31 -0.05
C ALA A 31 -4.72 17.21 0.16
N LYS A 32 -5.40 16.58 -0.77
CA LYS A 32 -6.86 16.37 -0.74
C LYS A 32 -7.26 15.00 -0.21
N PHE A 33 -6.34 14.05 -0.29
CA PHE A 33 -6.49 12.69 0.22
C PHE A 33 -5.11 12.04 0.38
N GLY A 34 -5.06 10.93 1.11
CA GLY A 34 -3.94 10.02 1.09
C GLY A 34 -4.27 8.77 0.26
N VAL A 35 -3.26 8.04 -0.16
CA VAL A 35 -3.42 6.73 -0.80
C VAL A 35 -2.81 5.68 0.10
N ILE A 36 -3.55 4.62 0.41
CA ILE A 36 -3.04 3.43 1.07
C ILE A 36 -3.09 2.29 0.07
N SER A 37 -1.93 1.76 -0.29
CA SER A 37 -1.80 0.72 -1.30
C SER A 37 -1.14 -0.52 -0.77
N ASP A 38 -1.73 -1.67 -1.08
CA ASP A 38 -1.02 -2.94 -1.02
C ASP A 38 0.10 -2.99 -2.09
N ILE A 39 1.20 -3.68 -1.78
CA ILE A 39 2.30 -3.88 -2.73
C ILE A 39 2.23 -5.26 -3.37
N ASP A 40 1.93 -6.26 -2.56
CA ASP A 40 2.02 -7.66 -2.94
C ASP A 40 1.14 -7.91 -4.18
N ASP A 41 0.43 -8.71 -4.53
CA ASP A 41 -0.29 -8.95 -5.78
C ASP A 41 -0.95 -7.73 -6.47
N THR A 42 -0.94 -6.55 -5.86
CA THR A 42 -1.49 -5.30 -6.41
C THR A 42 -0.52 -4.59 -7.36
N ILE A 43 0.67 -4.28 -6.90
CA ILE A 43 1.74 -3.65 -7.70
C ILE A 43 2.60 -4.74 -8.36
N LEU A 44 2.90 -5.80 -7.60
CA LEU A 44 3.69 -6.94 -8.02
C LEU A 44 2.79 -8.09 -8.45
N HIS A 45 2.73 -8.39 -9.74
CA HIS A 45 2.05 -9.58 -10.26
C HIS A 45 2.83 -10.83 -9.89
N THR A 46 2.69 -11.33 -8.68
CA THR A 46 3.54 -12.44 -8.21
C THR A 46 2.90 -13.81 -8.33
N GLY A 47 1.60 -13.94 -8.18
CA GLY A 47 0.89 -15.23 -8.22
C GLY A 47 1.52 -16.30 -7.32
N VAL A 48 2.40 -15.93 -6.38
CA VAL A 48 3.21 -16.88 -5.62
C VAL A 48 3.46 -16.43 -4.19
N VAL A 49 2.81 -17.10 -3.28
CA VAL A 49 2.81 -16.86 -1.83
C VAL A 49 3.96 -17.63 -1.14
N SER A 50 5.20 -17.16 -1.19
CA SER A 50 6.21 -17.57 -0.20
C SER A 50 7.43 -16.65 -0.13
N SER A 51 7.92 -16.39 1.07
CA SER A 51 9.04 -15.48 1.37
C SER A 51 10.37 -15.80 0.68
N LEU A 52 10.61 -17.07 0.31
CA LEU A 52 11.82 -17.48 -0.42
C LEU A 52 11.80 -17.07 -1.90
N LYS A 53 10.61 -16.91 -2.46
CA LYS A 53 10.40 -16.59 -3.88
C LYS A 53 10.53 -15.11 -4.18
N TRP A 54 10.46 -14.23 -3.19
CA TRP A 54 10.63 -12.78 -3.35
C TRP A 54 11.96 -12.38 -3.99
N LYS A 55 13.07 -12.98 -3.55
CA LYS A 55 14.39 -12.71 -4.17
C LYS A 55 14.43 -13.12 -5.65
N VAL A 56 13.79 -14.24 -5.98
CA VAL A 56 13.71 -14.74 -7.37
C VAL A 56 12.80 -13.84 -8.20
N ILE A 57 11.68 -13.40 -7.64
CA ILE A 57 10.71 -12.54 -8.31
C ILE A 57 11.31 -11.17 -8.61
N ILE A 58 11.94 -10.52 -7.64
CA ILE A 58 12.62 -9.24 -7.84
C ILE A 58 13.69 -9.37 -8.92
N ASN A 59 14.56 -10.37 -8.84
CA ASN A 59 15.58 -10.61 -9.86
C ASN A 59 15.00 -10.94 -11.25
N THR A 60 13.83 -11.58 -11.30
CA THR A 60 13.16 -11.95 -12.56
C THR A 60 12.39 -10.75 -13.14
N MET A 61 11.80 -9.90 -12.31
CA MET A 61 11.08 -8.69 -12.74
C MET A 61 12.03 -7.65 -13.36
N PHE A 62 13.25 -7.54 -12.85
CA PHE A 62 14.27 -6.69 -13.49
C PHE A 62 14.68 -7.15 -14.89
N LYS A 63 14.37 -8.40 -15.28
CA LYS A 63 14.85 -8.98 -16.55
C LYS A 63 13.78 -9.10 -17.66
N ARG A 64 12.48 -8.90 -17.42
CA ARG A 64 11.43 -9.13 -18.42
C ARG A 64 10.76 -7.83 -18.91
N ALA A 65 10.98 -7.49 -20.19
CA ALA A 65 10.42 -6.30 -20.83
C ALA A 65 8.87 -6.22 -20.82
N THR A 66 8.15 -7.34 -20.96
CA THR A 66 6.69 -7.39 -20.98
C THR A 66 6.04 -7.03 -19.64
N LYS A 67 6.77 -7.16 -18.52
CA LYS A 67 6.29 -6.73 -17.21
C LYS A 67 6.54 -5.25 -16.93
N ARG A 68 7.45 -4.60 -17.66
CA ARG A 68 7.74 -3.17 -17.53
C ARG A 68 6.54 -2.30 -17.92
N SER A 69 5.88 -2.58 -19.03
CA SER A 69 4.73 -1.78 -19.50
C SER A 69 3.56 -1.80 -18.53
N GLN A 70 3.29 -2.94 -17.87
CA GLN A 70 2.24 -3.02 -16.85
C GLN A 70 2.61 -2.23 -15.59
N LEU A 71 3.88 -2.24 -15.20
CA LEU A 71 4.38 -1.47 -14.08
C LEU A 71 4.43 0.03 -14.40
N GLU A 72 4.76 0.40 -15.63
CA GLU A 72 4.73 1.79 -16.11
C GLU A 72 3.32 2.36 -16.05
N GLY A 73 2.31 1.63 -16.51
CA GLY A 73 0.91 2.04 -16.38
C GLY A 73 0.48 2.18 -14.91
N ALA A 74 0.88 1.25 -14.04
CA ALA A 74 0.58 1.35 -12.63
C ALA A 74 1.27 2.58 -11.99
N SER A 75 2.57 2.79 -12.22
CA SER A 75 3.29 3.94 -11.67
C SER A 75 2.73 5.28 -12.16
N ASP A 76 2.25 5.35 -13.41
CA ASP A 76 1.55 6.52 -13.95
C ASP A 76 0.27 6.82 -13.16
N PHE A 77 -0.54 5.80 -12.87
CA PHE A 77 -1.74 5.96 -12.04
C PHE A 77 -1.42 6.51 -10.65
N TYR A 78 -0.42 5.92 -9.98
CA TYR A 78 0.01 6.40 -8.65
C TYR A 78 0.58 7.81 -8.70
N THR A 79 1.33 8.14 -9.74
CA THR A 79 1.86 9.50 -9.96
C THR A 79 0.72 10.51 -10.15
N LYS A 80 -0.30 10.15 -10.95
CA LYS A 80 -1.50 10.99 -11.13
C LYS A 80 -2.25 11.20 -9.82
N LEU A 81 -2.44 10.14 -9.02
CA LEU A 81 -3.06 10.27 -7.69
C LEU A 81 -2.22 11.15 -6.75
N HIS A 82 -0.88 11.02 -6.80
CA HIS A 82 0.02 11.85 -6.00
C HIS A 82 -0.06 13.33 -6.39
N LEU A 83 -0.07 13.62 -7.68
CA LEU A 83 -0.19 14.99 -8.19
C LEU A 83 -1.60 15.56 -7.98
N GLY A 84 -2.62 14.70 -7.99
CA GLY A 84 -4.02 15.10 -7.86
C GLY A 84 -4.56 15.88 -9.04
N LYS A 85 -5.76 16.41 -8.91
CA LYS A 85 -6.45 17.15 -9.97
C LYS A 85 -5.75 18.46 -10.36
N SER A 86 -5.15 19.15 -9.40
CA SER A 86 -4.44 20.42 -9.63
C SER A 86 -3.01 20.23 -10.15
N GLY A 87 -2.46 19.03 -10.05
CA GLY A 87 -1.09 18.71 -10.44
C GLY A 87 -0.04 19.02 -9.38
N ASP A 88 -0.42 19.61 -8.25
CA ASP A 88 0.49 20.05 -7.16
C ASP A 88 0.00 19.67 -5.76
N GLU A 89 -1.02 18.82 -5.65
CA GLU A 89 -1.61 18.44 -4.37
C GLU A 89 -0.61 17.71 -3.45
N ALA A 90 0.35 16.99 -4.04
CA ALA A 90 1.32 16.16 -3.32
C ALA A 90 0.65 15.21 -2.32
N ASN A 91 -0.42 14.54 -2.77
CA ASN A 91 -1.17 13.57 -1.99
C ASN A 91 -0.23 12.45 -1.50
N PRO A 92 -0.13 12.18 -0.19
CA PRO A 92 0.79 11.18 0.33
C PRO A 92 0.38 9.76 -0.05
N ILE A 93 1.37 8.92 -0.33
CA ILE A 93 1.16 7.50 -0.63
C ILE A 93 1.82 6.65 0.46
N PHE A 94 1.07 5.72 1.02
CA PHE A 94 1.51 4.75 2.02
C PHE A 94 1.43 3.35 1.42
N TYR A 95 2.53 2.63 1.44
CA TYR A 95 2.61 1.27 0.94
C TYR A 95 2.52 0.29 2.12
N VAL A 96 1.52 -0.56 2.12
CA VAL A 96 1.30 -1.55 3.18
C VAL A 96 1.46 -2.96 2.61
N SER A 97 2.25 -3.80 3.22
CA SER A 97 2.53 -5.14 2.72
C SER A 97 2.56 -6.17 3.86
N HIS A 98 2.11 -7.39 3.57
CA HIS A 98 2.29 -8.54 4.45
C HIS A 98 3.72 -9.08 4.45
N SER A 99 4.58 -8.55 3.60
CA SER A 99 5.99 -8.94 3.52
C SER A 99 6.75 -8.62 4.81
N PRO A 100 7.73 -9.46 5.21
CA PRO A 100 8.50 -9.23 6.41
C PRO A 100 9.53 -8.11 6.23
N TRP A 101 9.92 -7.48 7.33
CA TRP A 101 10.83 -6.31 7.39
C TRP A 101 12.18 -6.50 6.67
N ASN A 102 12.69 -7.72 6.59
CA ASN A 102 13.95 -8.00 5.87
C ASN A 102 13.85 -7.76 4.35
N LEU A 103 12.64 -7.53 3.82
CA LEU A 103 12.42 -7.17 2.41
C LEU A 103 12.35 -5.66 2.16
N TYR A 104 12.42 -4.83 3.21
CA TYR A 104 12.27 -3.37 3.11
C TYR A 104 13.12 -2.76 1.98
N ARG A 105 14.43 -3.02 2.02
CA ARG A 105 15.37 -2.48 1.02
C ARG A 105 15.04 -2.90 -0.42
N TYR A 106 14.54 -4.12 -0.59
CA TYR A 106 14.16 -4.61 -1.92
C TYR A 106 12.90 -3.91 -2.43
N LEU A 107 11.91 -3.73 -1.57
CA LEU A 107 10.66 -3.05 -1.93
C LEU A 107 10.90 -1.57 -2.19
N GLU A 108 11.69 -0.90 -1.36
CA GLU A 108 12.09 0.49 -1.56
C GLU A 108 12.79 0.68 -2.92
N LEU A 109 13.79 -0.17 -3.21
CA LEU A 109 14.50 -0.13 -4.49
C LEU A 109 13.57 -0.42 -5.67
N PHE A 110 12.65 -1.38 -5.52
CA PHE A 110 11.66 -1.73 -6.53
C PHE A 110 10.77 -0.53 -6.85
N LEU A 111 10.16 0.11 -5.85
CA LEU A 111 9.29 1.27 -6.03
C LEU A 111 10.06 2.41 -6.73
N LYS A 112 11.27 2.71 -6.25
CA LYS A 112 12.14 3.74 -6.84
C LYS A 112 12.50 3.45 -8.30
N THR A 113 12.92 2.21 -8.61
CA THR A 113 13.35 1.84 -9.97
C THR A 113 12.21 1.86 -10.98
N ASN A 114 10.97 1.63 -10.51
CA ASN A 114 9.78 1.64 -11.35
C ASN A 114 9.00 2.96 -11.28
N ASN A 115 9.62 4.03 -10.79
CA ASN A 115 9.08 5.39 -10.75
C ASN A 115 7.76 5.53 -9.97
N PHE A 116 7.54 4.70 -8.95
CA PHE A 116 6.45 4.94 -8.02
C PHE A 116 6.74 6.13 -7.12
N PRO A 117 5.74 6.96 -6.79
CA PRO A 117 5.91 8.07 -5.85
C PRO A 117 6.50 7.59 -4.53
N LYS A 118 7.41 8.39 -3.95
CA LYS A 118 8.04 8.07 -2.67
C LYS A 118 7.00 8.10 -1.56
N GLY A 119 7.03 7.10 -0.67
CA GLY A 119 6.15 7.01 0.48
C GLY A 119 6.63 5.99 1.50
N PRO A 120 6.13 6.05 2.75
CA PRO A 120 6.43 5.04 3.76
C PRO A 120 6.01 3.65 3.34
N VAL A 121 6.87 2.67 3.63
CA VAL A 121 6.62 1.24 3.39
C VAL A 121 6.41 0.56 4.73
N LEU A 122 5.19 0.12 5.02
CA LEU A 122 4.77 -0.50 6.26
C LEU A 122 4.76 -2.02 6.09
N LEU A 123 5.67 -2.68 6.76
CA LEU A 123 5.91 -4.11 6.63
C LEU A 123 5.60 -4.86 7.93
N ARG A 124 5.39 -6.15 7.79
CA ARG A 124 5.09 -7.03 8.90
C ARG A 124 6.29 -7.24 9.82
N SER A 125 6.11 -7.01 11.13
CA SER A 125 7.13 -7.32 12.13
C SER A 125 7.40 -8.82 12.24
N MET A 126 8.68 -9.20 12.38
CA MET A 126 9.09 -10.59 12.64
C MET A 126 8.52 -11.14 13.96
N ALA A 127 8.31 -10.30 14.96
CA ALA A 127 7.69 -10.68 16.22
C ALA A 127 6.24 -11.17 16.05
N SER A 128 5.48 -10.56 15.16
CA SER A 128 4.11 -10.99 14.85
C SER A 128 4.03 -12.34 14.14
N PHE A 129 5.15 -12.83 13.58
CA PHE A 129 5.20 -14.15 12.95
C PHE A 129 5.21 -15.30 13.99
N LYS A 130 5.83 -15.06 15.16
CA LYS A 130 5.90 -16.06 16.26
C LYS A 130 4.62 -16.11 17.11
N MET A 131 3.82 -15.05 17.12
CA MET A 131 2.59 -14.95 17.94
C MET A 131 1.32 -15.44 17.25
N ARG A 132 1.38 -16.31 16.28
CA ARG A 132 0.29 -16.75 15.40
C ARG A 132 -0.82 -17.59 16.05
N LYS A 133 -1.06 -17.48 17.36
CA LYS A 133 -2.07 -18.29 18.08
C LYS A 133 -2.96 -17.53 19.06
N LYS A 134 -3.51 -16.37 18.63
CA LYS A 134 -4.77 -15.90 19.23
C LYS A 134 -5.75 -15.62 18.10
N SER A 135 -6.83 -16.36 18.05
CA SER A 135 -7.84 -16.36 16.98
C SER A 135 -8.59 -15.04 16.80
N ASP A 136 -8.47 -14.11 17.72
CA ASP A 136 -9.25 -12.87 17.77
C ASP A 136 -8.45 -11.61 17.41
N GLU A 137 -7.22 -11.77 16.93
CA GLU A 137 -6.39 -10.63 16.60
C GLU A 137 -6.60 -10.17 15.15
N LYS A 138 -6.96 -8.90 14.97
CA LYS A 138 -7.16 -8.29 13.65
C LYS A 138 -5.91 -8.47 12.77
N PRO A 139 -6.09 -8.65 11.45
CA PRO A 139 -4.96 -8.74 10.52
C PRO A 139 -4.02 -7.54 10.66
N GLN A 140 -2.70 -7.78 10.58
CA GLN A 140 -1.71 -6.71 10.71
C GLN A 140 -1.97 -5.55 9.74
N LYS A 141 -2.30 -5.85 8.48
CA LYS A 141 -2.63 -4.83 7.46
C LYS A 141 -3.79 -3.93 7.92
N GLN A 142 -4.81 -4.51 8.53
CA GLN A 142 -5.94 -3.75 9.06
C GLN A 142 -5.52 -2.82 10.20
N LYS A 143 -4.65 -3.29 11.10
CA LYS A 143 -4.10 -2.46 12.19
C LYS A 143 -3.31 -1.28 11.64
N GLU A 144 -2.44 -1.52 10.64
CA GLU A 144 -1.64 -0.46 10.01
C GLU A 144 -2.53 0.59 9.31
N ILE A 145 -3.55 0.14 8.57
CA ILE A 145 -4.51 1.05 7.93
C ILE A 145 -5.27 1.87 8.99
N SER A 146 -5.76 1.23 10.06
CA SER A 146 -6.43 1.94 11.16
C SER A 146 -5.51 2.96 11.82
N ASN A 147 -4.25 2.62 12.05
CA ASN A 147 -3.27 3.54 12.63
C ASN A 147 -3.04 4.76 11.72
N LEU A 148 -2.95 4.56 10.40
CA LEU A 148 -2.84 5.66 9.44
C LEU A 148 -4.07 6.58 9.49
N LEU A 149 -5.28 6.02 9.47
CA LEU A 149 -6.52 6.78 9.56
C LEU A 149 -6.63 7.59 10.86
N MET A 150 -6.17 7.04 11.97
CA MET A 150 -6.12 7.74 13.26
C MET A 150 -5.03 8.81 13.32
N SER A 151 -3.86 8.54 12.71
CA SER A 151 -2.73 9.49 12.68
C SER A 151 -3.00 10.72 11.81
N TYR A 152 -3.87 10.59 10.82
CA TYR A 152 -4.26 11.69 9.91
C TYR A 152 -5.77 11.93 9.97
N PRO A 153 -6.32 12.43 11.08
CA PRO A 153 -7.77 12.46 11.33
C PRO A 153 -8.59 13.27 10.31
N ASN A 154 -7.98 14.25 9.66
CA ASN A 154 -8.66 15.13 8.70
C ASN A 154 -8.40 14.76 7.23
N LEU A 155 -7.56 13.76 6.96
CA LEU A 155 -7.21 13.37 5.60
C LEU A 155 -8.02 12.12 5.21
N PRO A 156 -8.92 12.17 4.21
CA PRO A 156 -9.58 10.98 3.68
C PRO A 156 -8.61 10.16 2.83
N PHE A 157 -8.92 8.88 2.58
CA PHE A 157 -8.02 7.97 1.91
C PHE A 157 -8.65 7.24 0.74
N ILE A 158 -7.86 7.00 -0.31
CA ILE A 158 -8.13 6.03 -1.37
C ILE A 158 -7.41 4.73 -1.00
N LEU A 159 -8.11 3.60 -1.07
CA LEU A 159 -7.56 2.28 -0.80
C LEU A 159 -7.34 1.54 -2.12
N ILE A 160 -6.15 0.96 -2.30
CA ILE A 160 -5.78 0.19 -3.49
C ILE A 160 -5.25 -1.17 -3.04
N GLY A 161 -5.82 -2.25 -3.58
CA GLY A 161 -5.47 -3.61 -3.17
C GLY A 161 -5.76 -4.65 -4.24
N ASP A 162 -5.73 -5.90 -3.83
CA ASP A 162 -5.97 -7.08 -4.66
C ASP A 162 -7.24 -7.83 -4.25
N SER A 163 -8.01 -8.31 -5.21
CA SER A 163 -9.23 -9.09 -4.94
C SER A 163 -8.95 -10.57 -4.66
N GLY A 164 -7.73 -11.04 -4.85
CA GLY A 164 -7.28 -12.42 -4.57
C GLY A 164 -6.95 -12.68 -3.12
N GLU A 165 -6.59 -11.62 -2.37
CA GLU A 165 -6.29 -11.66 -0.95
C GLU A 165 -7.50 -11.27 -0.08
N LYS A 166 -7.22 -10.90 1.18
CA LYS A 166 -8.24 -10.44 2.13
C LYS A 166 -8.50 -8.93 2.06
N ASP A 167 -7.96 -8.24 1.07
CA ASP A 167 -8.07 -6.78 0.99
C ASP A 167 -9.51 -6.30 0.89
N GLY A 168 -10.34 -6.99 0.12
CA GLY A 168 -11.76 -6.67 0.04
C GLY A 168 -12.46 -6.70 1.41
N ASP A 169 -12.24 -7.75 2.19
CA ASP A 169 -12.82 -7.87 3.54
C ASP A 169 -12.26 -6.81 4.50
N ILE A 170 -10.94 -6.57 4.46
CA ILE A 170 -10.27 -5.56 5.28
C ILE A 170 -10.80 -4.15 4.93
N TYR A 171 -10.90 -3.83 3.66
CA TYR A 171 -11.34 -2.50 3.21
C TYR A 171 -12.82 -2.24 3.51
N GLN A 172 -13.65 -3.27 3.41
CA GLN A 172 -15.05 -3.21 3.81
C GLN A 172 -15.17 -2.92 5.31
N GLU A 173 -14.44 -3.66 6.16
CA GLU A 173 -14.44 -3.45 7.61
C GLU A 173 -13.87 -2.06 7.98
N ILE A 174 -12.80 -1.62 7.34
CA ILE A 174 -12.23 -0.27 7.51
C ILE A 174 -13.26 0.81 7.14
N SER A 175 -13.99 0.64 6.03
CA SER A 175 -15.01 1.59 5.59
C SER A 175 -16.15 1.69 6.59
N THR A 176 -16.52 0.59 7.24
CA THR A 176 -17.52 0.55 8.30
C THR A 176 -17.03 1.22 9.58
N LEU A 177 -15.77 0.96 9.99
CA LEU A 177 -15.17 1.50 11.21
C LEU A 177 -14.86 3.01 11.13
N PHE A 178 -14.59 3.51 9.92
CA PHE A 178 -14.20 4.90 9.68
C PHE A 178 -15.12 5.56 8.62
N PRO A 179 -16.41 5.79 8.93
CA PRO A 179 -17.36 6.36 8.00
C PRO A 179 -16.91 7.74 7.51
N GLY A 180 -17.06 8.00 6.20
CA GLY A 180 -16.66 9.26 5.57
C GLY A 180 -15.15 9.44 5.36
N ARG A 181 -14.32 8.46 5.78
CA ARG A 181 -12.86 8.57 5.68
C ARG A 181 -12.28 7.86 4.46
N ILE A 182 -13.05 7.03 3.78
CA ILE A 182 -12.66 6.34 2.55
C ILE A 182 -13.27 7.05 1.36
N LYS A 183 -12.43 7.53 0.47
CA LYS A 183 -12.80 8.34 -0.69
C LYS A 183 -13.06 7.51 -1.94
N ALA A 184 -12.33 6.40 -2.08
CA ALA A 184 -12.56 5.39 -3.13
C ALA A 184 -11.83 4.10 -2.79
N ILE A 185 -12.26 3.00 -3.42
CA ILE A 185 -11.62 1.69 -3.30
C ILE A 185 -11.37 1.13 -4.71
N TYR A 186 -10.13 0.74 -4.97
CA TYR A 186 -9.69 0.07 -6.19
C TYR A 186 -9.17 -1.32 -5.84
N LEU A 187 -9.81 -2.36 -6.37
CA LEU A 187 -9.34 -3.73 -6.18
C LEU A 187 -8.98 -4.36 -7.52
N ARG A 188 -7.73 -4.79 -7.65
CA ARG A 188 -7.29 -5.49 -8.84
C ARG A 188 -8.00 -6.83 -8.99
N SER A 189 -8.54 -7.09 -10.18
CA SER A 189 -9.22 -8.34 -10.52
C SER A 189 -8.23 -9.50 -10.67
N VAL A 190 -8.58 -10.65 -10.08
CA VAL A 190 -7.81 -11.91 -10.20
C VAL A 190 -8.39 -12.88 -11.21
N ASN A 191 -9.31 -12.45 -12.07
CA ASN A 191 -9.97 -13.28 -13.10
C ASN A 191 -10.66 -14.55 -12.55
N HIS A 192 -11.24 -14.45 -11.34
CA HIS A 192 -12.00 -15.55 -10.73
C HIS A 192 -13.43 -15.09 -10.46
N SER A 193 -14.37 -15.44 -11.34
CA SER A 193 -15.74 -14.91 -11.38
C SER A 193 -16.49 -14.98 -10.04
N LYS A 194 -16.47 -16.12 -9.34
CA LYS A 194 -17.14 -16.27 -8.05
C LYS A 194 -16.57 -15.34 -6.97
N ARG A 195 -15.24 -15.14 -6.99
CA ARG A 195 -14.58 -14.24 -6.02
C ARG A 195 -14.89 -12.79 -6.33
N MET A 196 -14.86 -12.42 -7.61
CA MET A 196 -15.21 -11.06 -8.03
C MET A 196 -16.65 -10.72 -7.66
N ALA A 197 -17.62 -11.57 -7.96
CA ALA A 197 -19.02 -11.37 -7.58
C ALA A 197 -19.19 -11.25 -6.05
N ARG A 198 -18.45 -12.04 -5.26
CA ARG A 198 -18.47 -11.91 -3.81
C ARG A 198 -17.96 -10.54 -3.36
N ILE A 199 -16.86 -10.05 -3.93
CA ILE A 199 -16.27 -8.74 -3.60
C ILE A 199 -17.19 -7.61 -4.02
N GLU A 200 -17.78 -7.65 -5.21
CA GLU A 200 -18.78 -6.69 -5.67
C GLU A 200 -19.96 -6.60 -4.70
N ASN A 201 -20.46 -7.75 -4.23
CA ASN A 201 -21.54 -7.78 -3.23
C ASN A 201 -21.13 -7.18 -1.88
N LEU A 202 -19.85 -7.30 -1.45
CA LEU A 202 -19.38 -6.67 -0.21
C LEU A 202 -19.49 -5.15 -0.24
N PHE A 203 -19.36 -4.52 -1.42
CA PHE A 203 -19.40 -3.08 -1.60
C PHE A 203 -20.73 -2.55 -2.14
N ALA A 204 -21.72 -3.42 -2.39
CA ALA A 204 -23.01 -3.04 -2.95
C ALA A 204 -23.78 -2.01 -2.07
N ASP A 205 -23.61 -2.08 -0.75
CA ASP A 205 -24.26 -1.18 0.20
C ASP A 205 -23.50 0.14 0.43
N PHE A 206 -22.24 0.25 -0.03
CA PHE A 206 -21.42 1.45 0.14
C PHE A 206 -21.60 2.43 -1.03
N LYS A 207 -22.81 2.99 -1.17
CA LYS A 207 -23.18 3.88 -2.30
C LYS A 207 -22.36 5.17 -2.36
N ASP A 208 -21.86 5.62 -1.21
CA ASP A 208 -21.10 6.88 -1.10
C ASP A 208 -19.60 6.69 -1.33
N ILE A 209 -19.13 5.45 -1.50
CA ILE A 209 -17.73 5.13 -1.74
C ILE A 209 -17.59 4.60 -3.16
N PRO A 210 -17.02 5.38 -4.11
CA PRO A 210 -16.69 4.88 -5.44
C PRO A 210 -15.81 3.63 -5.36
N PHE A 211 -16.33 2.53 -5.89
CA PHE A 211 -15.65 1.24 -5.92
C PHE A 211 -15.42 0.81 -7.37
N LEU A 212 -14.23 0.30 -7.67
CA LEU A 212 -13.91 -0.28 -8.97
C LEU A 212 -13.09 -1.55 -8.83
N MET A 213 -13.58 -2.62 -9.46
CA MET A 213 -12.78 -3.80 -9.77
C MET A 213 -11.96 -3.51 -11.02
N VAL A 214 -10.63 -3.44 -10.86
CA VAL A 214 -9.69 -2.99 -11.90
C VAL A 214 -9.15 -4.18 -12.69
N ASN A 215 -9.43 -4.26 -13.97
CA ASN A 215 -8.79 -5.22 -14.86
C ASN A 215 -7.57 -4.60 -15.58
N LYS A 216 -7.67 -3.31 -15.95
CA LYS A 216 -6.61 -2.55 -16.60
C LYS A 216 -6.42 -1.21 -15.91
N THR A 217 -5.19 -0.72 -15.88
CA THR A 217 -4.84 0.56 -15.23
C THR A 217 -5.60 1.74 -15.84
N GLU A 218 -5.88 1.71 -17.13
CA GLU A 218 -6.63 2.74 -17.85
C GLU A 218 -8.05 2.92 -17.29
N GLU A 219 -8.69 1.82 -16.86
CA GLU A 219 -10.01 1.86 -16.22
C GLU A 219 -9.94 2.61 -14.88
N ALA A 220 -8.91 2.34 -14.09
CA ALA A 220 -8.68 3.04 -12.83
C ALA A 220 -8.43 4.54 -13.04
N ILE A 221 -7.63 4.91 -14.05
CA ILE A 221 -7.37 6.31 -14.42
C ILE A 221 -8.66 7.01 -14.84
N GLN A 222 -9.47 6.39 -15.71
CA GLN A 222 -10.74 6.97 -16.14
C GLN A 222 -11.72 7.14 -14.98
N HIS A 223 -11.82 6.15 -14.13
CA HIS A 223 -12.67 6.20 -12.94
C HIS A 223 -12.20 7.29 -11.96
N ALA A 224 -10.90 7.43 -11.74
CA ALA A 224 -10.34 8.47 -10.89
C ALA A 224 -10.60 9.88 -11.45
N LYS A 225 -10.49 10.08 -12.77
CA LYS A 225 -10.87 11.32 -13.47
C LYS A 225 -12.35 11.65 -13.28
N LYS A 226 -13.23 10.67 -13.51
CA LYS A 226 -14.68 10.85 -13.36
C LYS A 226 -15.06 11.30 -11.94
N ASN A 227 -14.34 10.81 -10.93
CA ASN A 227 -14.56 11.14 -9.52
C ASN A 227 -13.76 12.38 -9.06
N GLY A 228 -13.01 13.03 -9.94
CA GLY A 228 -12.28 14.25 -9.64
C GLY A 228 -11.07 14.08 -8.73
N PHE A 229 -10.42 12.91 -8.77
CA PHE A 229 -9.20 12.64 -8.00
C PHE A 229 -7.93 13.03 -8.77
N ILE A 230 -8.00 13.03 -10.10
CA ILE A 230 -6.89 13.35 -11.01
C ILE A 230 -7.39 14.16 -12.19
#